data_ab8ed9c7449a40b30cd0a31f4a85895e
#
_entry.id   ab8ed9c7449a40b30cd0a31f4a85895e
#
_cell.length_a   1.000
_cell.length_b   1.000
_cell.length_c   1.000
_cell.angle_alpha   90.00
_cell.angle_beta   90.00
_cell.angle_gamma   90.00
#
_symmetry.space_group_name_H-M   'P 1'
#
loop_
_entity.id
_entity.type
_entity.pdbx_description
1 polymer ?
#
loop_
_entity_poly.entity_id
_entity_poly.type
_entity_poly.pdbx_seq_one_letter_code
_entity_poly.pdbx_strand_id
1 'polypeptide(L)'
;MKRIVYLLAAIILVGFMSPEKKVVFFMIGDSTMADKPLANNPERGWGQLFPQYISGAVDIKNLAVNGRSTKSFIKEGRWDTVMKYMKEGDYVFIQFGHNDSKLDDSIRSAPANTIYKQNLIRFVNDTRKKGGNPILLTPVMRRKFNAAGIFVDQHGDYPGVVRFLADSMRVPLIDLHASSKKLIEKEGVEGSKKMFLWIDSNHFKAMPVGKKDDTHFSEYGAAQIASLVCAEILEKHPALSKYLLRSAHKEKYAFELPKIYEPHFKKDTFNVVAFGAVKDGITLNTVAINTAIVAANKAGGGIVHIPAGLWLTGPIVLHNNVELNTEKGALVIFTKDRSQYPLKAASFEGVEAARCQSPISATNAVNIAITGQGIFNGGGEAWRPLKKGKVTETEWK
;
A
#
# COMPACT_ATOMS: atom_id res chain seq x y z
N MET A 1 -38.01 39.02 32.53
CA MET A 1 -36.62 38.96 33.03
C MET A 1 -36.04 37.55 33.08
N LYS A 2 -36.70 36.51 33.58
CA LYS A 2 -36.14 35.14 33.64
C LYS A 2 -35.80 34.54 32.28
N ARG A 3 -36.57 34.77 31.21
CA ARG A 3 -36.26 34.24 29.84
C ARG A 3 -35.03 34.88 29.18
N ILE A 4 -34.70 36.13 29.48
CA ILE A 4 -33.55 36.88 28.93
C ILE A 4 -32.26 36.34 29.61
N VAL A 5 -32.32 36.00 30.91
CA VAL A 5 -31.18 35.44 31.64
C VAL A 5 -30.78 34.06 31.10
N TYR A 6 -31.74 33.20 30.71
CA TYR A 6 -31.44 31.90 30.09
C TYR A 6 -30.85 32.02 28.67
N LEU A 7 -31.24 33.03 27.89
CA LEU A 7 -30.66 33.28 26.59
C LEU A 7 -29.18 33.75 26.69
N LEU A 8 -28.88 34.63 27.65
CA LEU A 8 -27.51 35.09 27.90
C LEU A 8 -26.63 33.97 28.47
N ALA A 9 -27.15 33.07 29.32
CA ALA A 9 -26.43 31.91 29.82
C ALA A 9 -26.13 30.89 28.67
N ALA A 10 -27.05 30.68 27.73
CA ALA A 10 -26.84 29.84 26.57
C ALA A 10 -25.78 30.41 25.59
N ILE A 11 -25.77 31.74 25.40
CA ILE A 11 -24.76 32.40 24.56
C ILE A 11 -23.35 32.33 25.20
N ILE A 12 -23.24 32.39 26.51
CA ILE A 12 -21.93 32.25 27.23
C ILE A 12 -21.43 30.81 27.15
N LEU A 13 -22.29 29.79 27.17
CA LEU A 13 -21.87 28.38 27.03
C LEU A 13 -21.40 28.02 25.61
N VAL A 14 -21.90 28.68 24.58
CA VAL A 14 -21.44 28.45 23.18
C VAL A 14 -20.14 29.21 22.88
N GLY A 15 -19.82 30.26 23.66
CA GLY A 15 -18.61 31.09 23.46
C GLY A 15 -17.30 30.45 23.95
N PHE A 16 -17.31 29.32 24.63
CA PHE A 16 -16.09 28.68 25.20
C PHE A 16 -15.62 27.41 24.48
N MET A 17 -16.18 27.06 23.33
CA MET A 17 -15.52 26.07 22.47
C MET A 17 -14.41 26.76 21.68
N SER A 18 -13.29 27.09 22.33
CA SER A 18 -12.07 27.40 21.60
C SER A 18 -11.78 26.20 20.69
N PRO A 19 -11.50 26.42 19.38
CA PRO A 19 -11.11 25.34 18.52
C PRO A 19 -9.89 24.65 19.13
N GLU A 20 -9.99 23.34 19.33
CA GLU A 20 -8.92 22.54 19.92
C GLU A 20 -7.63 22.80 19.13
N LYS A 21 -6.60 23.34 19.80
CA LYS A 21 -5.36 23.73 19.15
C LYS A 21 -4.71 22.49 18.55
N LYS A 22 -4.71 22.36 17.24
CA LYS A 22 -4.06 21.26 16.54
C LYS A 22 -2.56 21.25 16.85
N VAL A 23 -2.04 20.07 17.11
CA VAL A 23 -0.61 19.83 17.21
C VAL A 23 -0.01 19.84 15.80
N VAL A 24 1.17 20.40 15.64
CA VAL A 24 1.89 20.40 14.35
C VAL A 24 3.01 19.38 14.38
N PHE A 25 3.07 18.54 13.34
CA PHE A 25 4.20 17.67 13.07
C PHE A 25 5.07 18.33 12.00
N PHE A 26 6.21 18.86 12.43
CA PHE A 26 7.26 19.32 11.52
C PHE A 26 8.11 18.12 11.11
N MET A 27 8.29 17.94 9.82
CA MET A 27 9.11 16.87 9.27
C MET A 27 10.30 17.50 8.55
N ILE A 28 11.51 17.21 9.01
CA ILE A 28 12.75 17.73 8.43
C ILE A 28 13.62 16.57 7.95
N GLY A 29 14.15 16.68 6.74
CA GLY A 29 14.89 15.61 6.12
C GLY A 29 15.34 15.89 4.70
N ASP A 30 15.71 14.83 4.03
CA ASP A 30 16.20 14.83 2.66
C ASP A 30 15.15 14.40 1.62
N SER A 31 15.60 14.00 0.43
CA SER A 31 14.75 13.60 -0.70
C SER A 31 13.87 12.38 -0.43
N THR A 32 14.25 11.51 0.49
CA THR A 32 13.48 10.30 0.79
C THR A 32 12.21 10.60 1.57
N MET A 33 12.18 11.74 2.27
CA MET A 33 11.02 12.24 3.03
C MET A 33 10.26 13.35 2.27
N ALA A 34 10.93 14.14 1.43
CA ALA A 34 10.41 15.38 0.83
C ALA A 34 9.21 15.19 -0.09
N ASP A 35 8.32 16.17 -0.13
CA ASP A 35 7.24 16.25 -1.10
C ASP A 35 7.79 16.39 -2.53
N LYS A 36 7.09 15.76 -3.47
CA LYS A 36 7.40 15.78 -4.90
C LYS A 36 6.22 16.31 -5.69
N PRO A 37 6.47 16.99 -6.81
CA PRO A 37 5.39 17.35 -7.72
C PRO A 37 4.59 16.12 -8.14
N LEU A 38 3.27 16.23 -8.17
CA LEU A 38 2.40 15.09 -8.53
C LEU A 38 2.33 14.89 -10.06
N ALA A 39 2.33 15.99 -10.82
CA ALA A 39 2.18 15.95 -12.27
C ALA A 39 3.41 15.33 -12.95
N ASN A 40 3.19 14.24 -13.69
CA ASN A 40 4.20 13.55 -14.50
C ASN A 40 5.48 13.11 -13.74
N ASN A 41 5.38 12.93 -12.42
CA ASN A 41 6.50 12.50 -11.59
C ASN A 41 6.12 11.26 -10.78
N PRO A 42 6.78 10.10 -11.02
CA PRO A 42 6.52 8.87 -10.28
C PRO A 42 7.20 8.84 -8.90
N GLU A 43 8.11 9.77 -8.62
CA GLU A 43 8.82 9.84 -7.34
C GLU A 43 7.93 10.38 -6.24
N ARG A 44 7.98 9.75 -5.05
CA ARG A 44 7.35 10.24 -3.81
C ARG A 44 8.32 10.14 -2.65
N GLY A 45 8.30 11.12 -1.74
CA GLY A 45 8.89 10.95 -0.43
C GLY A 45 7.89 10.29 0.53
N TRP A 46 8.37 9.50 1.49
CA TRP A 46 7.46 8.86 2.44
C TRP A 46 6.70 9.88 3.30
N GLY A 47 7.30 11.04 3.57
CA GLY A 47 6.65 12.12 4.30
C GLY A 47 5.46 12.72 3.58
N GLN A 48 5.44 12.67 2.25
CA GLN A 48 4.31 13.10 1.42
C GLN A 48 3.08 12.19 1.60
N LEU A 49 3.29 10.90 1.88
CA LEU A 49 2.23 9.92 2.05
C LEU A 49 1.85 9.68 3.52
N PHE A 50 2.70 10.11 4.47
CA PHE A 50 2.46 9.97 5.90
C PHE A 50 1.15 10.62 6.38
N PRO A 51 0.68 11.77 5.82
CA PRO A 51 -0.60 12.36 6.20
C PRO A 51 -1.81 11.44 6.06
N GLN A 52 -1.75 10.44 5.17
CA GLN A 52 -2.82 9.45 4.99
C GLN A 52 -3.06 8.58 6.22
N TYR A 53 -2.11 8.52 7.14
CA TYR A 53 -2.16 7.74 8.38
C TYR A 53 -2.42 8.59 9.61
N ILE A 54 -2.55 9.92 9.47
CA ILE A 54 -2.63 10.87 10.57
C ILE A 54 -4.06 11.41 10.73
N SER A 55 -4.54 11.48 11.97
CA SER A 55 -5.85 12.01 12.30
C SER A 55 -5.95 13.52 12.05
N GLY A 56 -7.16 14.02 11.84
CA GLY A 56 -7.44 15.44 11.64
C GLY A 56 -7.06 16.36 12.83
N ALA A 57 -6.63 15.78 13.96
CA ALA A 57 -6.14 16.54 15.13
C ALA A 57 -4.72 17.09 14.96
N VAL A 58 -4.04 16.72 13.88
CA VAL A 58 -2.64 17.12 13.60
C VAL A 58 -2.57 17.84 12.26
N ASP A 59 -1.80 18.93 12.23
CA ASP A 59 -1.33 19.54 10.99
C ASP A 59 0.09 19.06 10.67
N ILE A 60 0.33 18.58 9.46
CA ILE A 60 1.66 18.16 9.02
C ILE A 60 2.30 19.23 8.18
N LYS A 61 3.54 19.59 8.53
CA LYS A 61 4.41 20.48 7.77
C LYS A 61 5.65 19.72 7.33
N ASN A 62 5.59 19.14 6.13
CA ASN A 62 6.75 18.49 5.54
C ASN A 62 7.69 19.54 4.96
N LEU A 63 8.77 19.82 5.68
CA LEU A 63 9.82 20.79 5.32
C LEU A 63 11.09 20.09 4.81
N ALA A 64 11.05 18.77 4.61
CA ALA A 64 12.13 18.03 4.01
C ALA A 64 12.37 18.48 2.56
N VAL A 65 13.63 18.51 2.13
CA VAL A 65 13.99 19.01 0.80
C VAL A 65 15.03 18.12 0.13
N ASN A 66 14.83 17.90 -1.17
CA ASN A 66 15.73 17.08 -1.99
C ASN A 66 17.20 17.55 -1.87
N GLY A 67 18.09 16.57 -1.64
CA GLY A 67 19.53 16.81 -1.64
C GLY A 67 20.08 17.52 -0.39
N ARG A 68 19.29 17.72 0.66
CA ARG A 68 19.76 18.39 1.88
C ARG A 68 20.37 17.41 2.86
N SER A 69 21.51 17.82 3.42
CA SER A 69 22.14 17.25 4.60
C SER A 69 21.77 18.08 5.83
N THR A 70 22.10 17.61 7.04
CA THR A 70 21.96 18.40 8.27
C THR A 70 22.66 19.76 8.15
N LYS A 71 23.88 19.77 7.58
CA LYS A 71 24.72 20.95 7.37
C LYS A 71 24.05 21.97 6.41
N SER A 72 23.66 21.52 5.22
CA SER A 72 23.04 22.39 4.24
C SER A 72 21.67 22.89 4.67
N PHE A 73 20.87 22.06 5.37
CA PHE A 73 19.57 22.43 5.92
C PHE A 73 19.69 23.59 6.92
N ILE A 74 20.70 23.56 7.79
CA ILE A 74 21.00 24.66 8.73
C ILE A 74 21.50 25.88 7.96
N LYS A 75 22.49 25.70 7.07
CA LYS A 75 23.14 26.81 6.34
C LYS A 75 22.13 27.62 5.49
N GLU A 76 21.12 26.97 4.97
CA GLU A 76 20.06 27.61 4.16
C GLU A 76 18.96 28.29 5.00
N GLY A 77 19.10 28.35 6.33
CA GLY A 77 18.10 28.97 7.22
C GLY A 77 16.79 28.18 7.33
N ARG A 78 16.77 26.91 6.86
CA ARG A 78 15.55 26.07 6.90
C ARG A 78 15.21 25.66 8.33
N TRP A 79 16.22 25.41 9.15
CA TRP A 79 16.03 25.17 10.57
C TRP A 79 15.44 26.38 11.29
N ASP A 80 15.88 27.58 10.96
CA ASP A 80 15.34 28.80 11.55
C ASP A 80 13.86 28.99 11.21
N THR A 81 13.44 28.55 10.01
CA THR A 81 12.02 28.52 9.63
C THR A 81 11.21 27.59 10.53
N VAL A 82 11.70 26.38 10.83
CA VAL A 82 11.05 25.47 11.79
C VAL A 82 10.93 26.15 13.15
N MET A 83 12.03 26.70 13.64
CA MET A 83 12.10 27.37 14.95
C MET A 83 11.16 28.57 15.03
N LYS A 84 10.96 29.31 13.92
CA LYS A 84 10.03 30.43 13.88
C LYS A 84 8.57 30.03 14.12
N TYR A 85 8.13 28.93 13.52
CA TYR A 85 6.71 28.54 13.51
C TYR A 85 6.35 27.49 14.58
N MET A 86 7.32 26.74 15.09
CA MET A 86 7.10 25.72 16.09
C MET A 86 6.62 26.34 17.42
N LYS A 87 5.68 25.68 18.07
CA LYS A 87 5.09 26.03 19.36
C LYS A 87 5.28 24.89 20.36
N GLU A 88 5.07 25.20 21.62
CA GLU A 88 5.05 24.20 22.69
C GLU A 88 4.01 23.10 22.40
N GLY A 89 4.41 21.84 22.60
CA GLY A 89 3.62 20.64 22.34
C GLY A 89 3.74 20.10 20.91
N ASP A 90 4.31 20.85 19.96
CA ASP A 90 4.54 20.37 18.58
C ASP A 90 5.63 19.29 18.54
N TYR A 91 5.67 18.52 17.47
CA TYR A 91 6.66 17.47 17.25
C TYR A 91 7.56 17.79 16.06
N VAL A 92 8.82 17.36 16.14
CA VAL A 92 9.78 17.49 15.04
C VAL A 92 10.35 16.11 14.70
N PHE A 93 10.01 15.58 13.54
CA PHE A 93 10.55 14.34 12.96
C PHE A 93 11.82 14.66 12.20
N ILE A 94 12.95 14.08 12.60
CA ILE A 94 14.28 14.44 12.12
C ILE A 94 14.92 13.24 11.43
N GLN A 95 15.04 13.27 10.09
CA GLN A 95 15.64 12.19 9.29
C GLN A 95 16.63 12.73 8.27
N PHE A 96 17.90 12.48 8.46
CA PHE A 96 18.99 12.82 7.55
C PHE A 96 20.01 11.68 7.47
N GLY A 97 21.01 11.80 6.58
CA GLY A 97 22.10 10.86 6.45
C GLY A 97 22.55 10.61 5.01
N HIS A 98 21.61 10.50 4.06
CA HIS A 98 21.93 10.20 2.65
C HIS A 98 22.82 11.24 1.97
N ASN A 99 22.68 12.51 2.35
CA ASN A 99 23.49 13.58 1.78
C ASN A 99 24.65 13.98 2.68
N ASP A 100 24.53 13.79 3.97
CA ASP A 100 25.62 13.97 4.95
C ASP A 100 26.81 13.07 4.65
N SER A 101 26.54 11.83 4.16
CA SER A 101 27.54 10.83 3.80
C SER A 101 28.31 11.12 2.51
N LYS A 102 27.97 12.17 1.77
CA LYS A 102 28.70 12.59 0.56
C LYS A 102 29.94 13.41 0.95
N LEU A 103 30.98 12.71 1.41
CA LEU A 103 32.15 13.35 2.02
C LEU A 103 32.94 14.24 1.07
N ASP A 104 32.88 13.99 -0.24
CA ASP A 104 33.53 14.80 -1.28
C ASP A 104 32.75 16.08 -1.63
N ASP A 105 31.55 16.26 -1.09
CA ASP A 105 30.70 17.42 -1.34
C ASP A 105 30.82 18.41 -0.18
N SER A 106 31.62 19.47 -0.37
CA SER A 106 31.87 20.48 0.66
C SER A 106 30.63 21.19 1.21
N ILE A 107 29.54 21.24 0.43
CA ILE A 107 28.27 21.87 0.82
C ILE A 107 27.46 20.96 1.73
N ARG A 108 27.43 19.65 1.43
CA ARG A 108 26.58 18.67 2.10
C ARG A 108 27.31 17.81 3.12
N SER A 109 28.61 17.61 2.93
CA SER A 109 29.44 16.75 3.79
C SER A 109 29.28 17.10 5.26
N ALA A 110 28.86 16.12 6.04
CA ALA A 110 28.78 16.19 7.49
C ALA A 110 29.17 14.81 8.06
N PRO A 111 30.46 14.58 8.36
CA PRO A 111 30.92 13.31 8.87
C PRO A 111 30.15 12.84 10.11
N ALA A 112 29.82 11.55 10.17
CA ALA A 112 28.85 10.97 11.10
C ALA A 112 29.12 11.30 12.57
N ASN A 113 30.35 11.06 13.02
CA ASN A 113 30.75 11.18 14.42
C ASN A 113 31.08 12.63 14.86
N THR A 114 31.05 13.59 13.96
CA THR A 114 31.39 15.01 14.24
C THR A 114 30.25 15.94 13.84
N ILE A 115 30.26 16.52 12.65
CA ILE A 115 29.32 17.56 12.23
C ILE A 115 27.87 17.03 12.22
N TYR A 116 27.61 15.82 11.69
CA TYR A 116 26.27 15.24 11.68
C TYR A 116 25.74 15.05 13.10
N LYS A 117 26.54 14.47 13.98
CA LYS A 117 26.19 14.27 15.40
C LYS A 117 25.87 15.61 16.08
N GLN A 118 26.72 16.63 15.91
CA GLN A 118 26.51 17.95 16.48
C GLN A 118 25.22 18.62 15.98
N ASN A 119 24.94 18.50 14.68
CA ASN A 119 23.73 19.07 14.09
C ASN A 119 22.45 18.37 14.62
N LEU A 120 22.47 17.05 14.79
CA LEU A 120 21.35 16.33 15.42
C LEU A 120 21.14 16.75 16.87
N ILE A 121 22.23 16.90 17.66
CA ILE A 121 22.16 17.41 19.02
C ILE A 121 21.53 18.81 19.05
N ARG A 122 21.93 19.68 18.12
CA ARG A 122 21.33 21.01 17.97
C ARG A 122 19.84 20.94 17.71
N PHE A 123 19.39 20.15 16.74
CA PHE A 123 17.96 20.00 16.40
C PHE A 123 17.16 19.53 17.62
N VAL A 124 17.67 18.56 18.37
CA VAL A 124 17.02 18.06 19.59
C VAL A 124 16.92 19.12 20.66
N ASN A 125 18.04 19.80 20.97
CA ASN A 125 18.09 20.79 22.05
C ASN A 125 17.26 22.04 21.74
N ASP A 126 17.33 22.55 20.52
CA ASP A 126 16.54 23.70 20.07
C ASP A 126 15.04 23.40 20.12
N THR A 127 14.64 22.19 19.69
CA THR A 127 13.25 21.72 19.78
C THR A 127 12.78 21.73 21.22
N ARG A 128 13.53 21.10 22.12
CA ARG A 128 13.19 21.04 23.54
C ARG A 128 13.15 22.42 24.23
N LYS A 129 14.08 23.30 23.86
CA LYS A 129 14.12 24.67 24.38
C LYS A 129 12.84 25.46 24.05
N LYS A 130 12.18 25.12 22.96
CA LYS A 130 10.88 25.69 22.57
C LYS A 130 9.66 24.92 23.14
N GLY A 131 9.86 23.94 23.98
CA GLY A 131 8.78 23.09 24.51
C GLY A 131 8.23 22.08 23.50
N GLY A 132 8.93 21.87 22.38
CA GLY A 132 8.57 20.86 21.37
C GLY A 132 9.15 19.49 21.70
N ASN A 133 8.66 18.49 20.97
CA ASN A 133 8.98 17.07 21.14
C ASN A 133 9.81 16.58 19.95
N PRO A 134 11.13 16.39 20.07
CA PRO A 134 11.95 15.84 19.00
C PRO A 134 11.74 14.33 18.87
N ILE A 135 11.78 13.84 17.64
CA ILE A 135 11.76 12.42 17.27
C ILE A 135 12.89 12.18 16.29
N LEU A 136 13.79 11.29 16.63
CA LEU A 136 14.89 10.91 15.76
C LEU A 136 14.48 9.72 14.88
N LEU A 137 14.81 9.81 13.59
CA LEU A 137 14.63 8.73 12.64
C LEU A 137 15.99 8.37 12.03
N THR A 138 16.33 7.07 12.03
CA THR A 138 17.50 6.63 11.25
C THR A 138 17.24 6.82 9.76
N PRO A 139 18.30 7.07 8.94
CA PRO A 139 18.15 7.12 7.49
C PRO A 139 17.55 5.81 6.97
N VAL A 140 16.59 5.92 6.06
CA VAL A 140 15.97 4.75 5.42
C VAL A 140 16.97 4.05 4.49
N MET A 141 16.86 2.74 4.32
CA MET A 141 17.80 1.95 3.50
C MET A 141 17.73 2.32 2.03
N ARG A 142 18.93 2.36 1.39
CA ARG A 142 19.08 2.24 -0.06
C ARG A 142 18.96 0.78 -0.46
N ARG A 143 18.39 0.51 -1.61
CA ARG A 143 18.38 -0.83 -2.20
C ARG A 143 19.74 -1.14 -2.82
N LYS A 144 20.52 -2.01 -2.20
CA LYS A 144 21.76 -2.48 -2.75
C LYS A 144 21.94 -3.96 -2.49
N PHE A 145 22.18 -4.72 -3.55
CA PHE A 145 22.53 -6.14 -3.48
C PHE A 145 23.85 -6.34 -4.24
N ASN A 146 24.68 -7.26 -3.75
CA ASN A 146 25.87 -7.68 -4.47
C ASN A 146 25.52 -8.70 -5.58
N ALA A 147 26.50 -9.16 -6.33
CA ALA A 147 26.32 -10.11 -7.43
C ALA A 147 25.74 -11.47 -6.97
N ALA A 148 25.91 -11.83 -5.71
CA ALA A 148 25.35 -13.05 -5.12
C ALA A 148 23.92 -12.84 -4.58
N GLY A 149 23.31 -11.67 -4.78
CA GLY A 149 21.96 -11.36 -4.28
C GLY A 149 21.91 -11.07 -2.77
N ILE A 150 23.05 -10.84 -2.13
CA ILE A 150 23.11 -10.50 -0.70
C ILE A 150 22.98 -9.00 -0.54
N PHE A 151 22.12 -8.58 0.39
CA PHE A 151 21.89 -7.17 0.70
C PHE A 151 23.15 -6.52 1.32
N VAL A 152 23.47 -5.30 0.87
CA VAL A 152 24.65 -4.54 1.30
C VAL A 152 24.24 -3.19 1.88
N ASP A 153 24.53 -2.98 3.15
CA ASP A 153 24.32 -1.69 3.81
C ASP A 153 25.38 -0.66 3.35
N GLN A 154 24.92 0.53 2.99
CA GLN A 154 25.76 1.63 2.49
C GLN A 154 25.74 2.87 3.41
N HIS A 155 25.18 2.76 4.62
CA HIS A 155 24.97 3.93 5.48
C HIS A 155 26.09 4.17 6.50
N GLY A 156 27.07 3.23 6.60
CA GLY A 156 28.20 3.37 7.54
C GLY A 156 27.72 3.70 8.96
N ASP A 157 28.36 4.66 9.61
CA ASP A 157 28.12 5.02 11.01
C ASP A 157 26.84 5.84 11.25
N TYR A 158 26.21 6.41 10.21
CA TYR A 158 25.12 7.37 10.36
C TYR A 158 23.93 6.82 11.18
N PRO A 159 23.40 5.60 10.93
CA PRO A 159 22.33 5.03 11.73
C PRO A 159 22.77 4.78 13.18
N GLY A 160 24.03 4.38 13.39
CA GLY A 160 24.61 4.16 14.73
C GLY A 160 24.61 5.42 15.58
N VAL A 161 24.99 6.56 14.97
CA VAL A 161 24.97 7.87 15.64
C VAL A 161 23.56 8.27 16.04
N VAL A 162 22.55 8.04 15.18
CA VAL A 162 21.15 8.36 15.51
C VAL A 162 20.67 7.54 16.71
N ARG A 163 20.93 6.22 16.70
CA ARG A 163 20.58 5.31 17.82
C ARG A 163 21.25 5.73 19.12
N PHE A 164 22.55 6.02 19.05
CA PHE A 164 23.33 6.50 20.20
C PHE A 164 22.73 7.78 20.80
N LEU A 165 22.38 8.76 19.95
CA LEU A 165 21.78 10.01 20.41
C LEU A 165 20.36 9.82 20.95
N ALA A 166 19.57 8.97 20.33
CA ALA A 166 18.24 8.65 20.82
C ALA A 166 18.29 8.08 22.25
N ASP A 167 19.20 7.16 22.51
CA ASP A 167 19.40 6.57 23.83
C ASP A 167 19.99 7.59 24.83
N SER A 168 21.16 8.16 24.53
CA SER A 168 21.87 9.05 25.44
C SER A 168 21.12 10.33 25.79
N MET A 169 20.33 10.87 24.86
CA MET A 169 19.51 12.06 25.06
C MET A 169 18.05 11.73 25.42
N ARG A 170 17.67 10.46 25.52
CA ARG A 170 16.30 9.98 25.78
C ARG A 170 15.28 10.62 24.82
N VAL A 171 15.58 10.52 23.52
CA VAL A 171 14.70 10.98 22.44
C VAL A 171 13.99 9.77 21.84
N PRO A 172 12.67 9.81 21.57
CA PRO A 172 11.98 8.77 20.83
C PRO A 172 12.67 8.47 19.50
N LEU A 173 12.87 7.18 19.19
CA LEU A 173 13.53 6.68 18.00
C LEU A 173 12.55 5.89 17.12
N ILE A 174 12.53 6.22 15.85
CA ILE A 174 11.94 5.39 14.78
C ILE A 174 13.09 4.83 13.95
N ASP A 175 13.34 3.51 14.06
CA ASP A 175 14.50 2.88 13.42
C ASP A 175 14.19 2.41 12.00
N LEU A 176 13.96 3.38 11.09
CA LEU A 176 13.68 3.10 9.68
C LEU A 176 14.80 2.35 8.96
N HIS A 177 16.05 2.50 9.41
CA HIS A 177 17.15 1.73 8.86
C HIS A 177 16.95 0.23 9.07
N ALA A 178 16.60 -0.19 10.28
CA ALA A 178 16.36 -1.59 10.62
C ALA A 178 15.08 -2.12 9.98
N SER A 179 13.98 -1.36 10.04
CA SER A 179 12.68 -1.80 9.53
C SER A 179 12.63 -1.86 8.00
N SER A 180 13.20 -0.86 7.31
CA SER A 180 13.27 -0.88 5.84
C SER A 180 14.26 -1.92 5.31
N LYS A 181 15.35 -2.22 6.04
CA LYS A 181 16.24 -3.33 5.70
C LYS A 181 15.46 -4.64 5.64
N LYS A 182 14.74 -4.98 6.71
CA LYS A 182 13.93 -6.21 6.78
C LYS A 182 12.92 -6.29 5.63
N LEU A 183 12.29 -5.17 5.29
CA LEU A 183 11.33 -5.12 4.19
C LEU A 183 12.00 -5.37 2.83
N ILE A 184 13.14 -4.72 2.54
CA ILE A 184 13.86 -4.88 1.28
C ILE A 184 14.41 -6.29 1.13
N GLU A 185 14.97 -6.86 2.20
CA GLU A 185 15.46 -8.25 2.23
C GLU A 185 14.34 -9.26 1.99
N LYS A 186 13.17 -9.06 2.60
CA LYS A 186 11.97 -9.89 2.40
C LYS A 186 11.48 -9.86 0.95
N GLU A 187 11.46 -8.69 0.32
CA GLU A 187 11.06 -8.52 -1.09
C GLU A 187 12.11 -9.06 -2.06
N GLY A 188 13.37 -9.17 -1.64
CA GLY A 188 14.48 -9.68 -2.44
C GLY A 188 14.91 -8.77 -3.58
N VAL A 189 15.83 -9.26 -4.41
CA VAL A 189 16.46 -8.49 -5.50
C VAL A 189 15.43 -7.95 -6.49
N GLU A 190 14.54 -8.79 -6.99
CA GLU A 190 13.56 -8.39 -8.01
C GLU A 190 12.33 -7.72 -7.40
N GLY A 191 11.76 -8.28 -6.35
CA GLY A 191 10.54 -7.77 -5.72
C GLY A 191 10.70 -6.37 -5.12
N SER A 192 11.90 -6.04 -4.61
CA SER A 192 12.15 -4.71 -4.03
C SER A 192 12.25 -3.59 -5.07
N LYS A 193 12.47 -3.89 -6.37
CA LYS A 193 12.53 -2.86 -7.43
C LYS A 193 11.27 -1.99 -7.48
N LYS A 194 10.08 -2.59 -7.26
CA LYS A 194 8.79 -1.87 -7.25
C LYS A 194 8.69 -0.77 -6.20
N MET A 195 9.50 -0.84 -5.14
CA MET A 195 9.54 0.18 -4.10
C MET A 195 10.36 1.41 -4.49
N PHE A 196 11.24 1.28 -5.47
CA PHE A 196 12.20 2.29 -5.91
C PHE A 196 11.89 2.80 -7.31
N LEU A 197 12.63 3.81 -7.79
CA LEU A 197 12.40 4.34 -9.14
C LEU A 197 13.09 3.48 -10.21
N TRP A 198 12.55 2.28 -10.38
CA TRP A 198 12.87 1.40 -11.50
C TRP A 198 11.77 1.55 -12.56
N ILE A 199 12.06 2.37 -13.56
CA ILE A 199 11.10 2.84 -14.56
C ILE A 199 11.64 2.50 -15.93
N ASP A 200 10.84 1.82 -16.73
CA ASP A 200 11.16 1.50 -18.11
C ASP A 200 11.12 2.74 -19.00
N SER A 201 11.89 2.71 -20.09
CA SER A 201 11.88 3.79 -21.09
C SER A 201 10.47 4.03 -21.65
N ASN A 202 10.17 5.29 -21.93
CA ASN A 202 8.87 5.75 -22.46
C ASN A 202 7.65 5.52 -21.55
N HIS A 203 7.84 5.12 -20.29
CA HIS A 203 6.73 4.95 -19.35
C HIS A 203 6.23 6.28 -18.80
N PHE A 204 7.13 7.23 -18.55
CA PHE A 204 6.79 8.59 -18.12
C PHE A 204 7.40 9.63 -19.06
N LYS A 205 6.60 10.64 -19.46
CA LYS A 205 7.06 11.75 -20.30
C LYS A 205 8.31 12.46 -19.76
N ALA A 206 8.38 12.61 -18.43
CA ALA A 206 9.52 13.23 -17.74
C ALA A 206 10.76 12.34 -17.69
N MET A 207 10.66 11.06 -18.05
CA MET A 207 11.74 10.08 -17.98
C MET A 207 11.74 9.19 -19.24
N PRO A 208 11.97 9.78 -20.41
CA PRO A 208 11.83 9.05 -21.70
C PRO A 208 12.82 7.89 -21.84
N VAL A 209 13.99 7.97 -21.20
CA VAL A 209 15.00 6.89 -21.17
C VAL A 209 14.84 5.92 -20.02
N GLY A 210 13.78 6.09 -19.20
CA GLY A 210 13.58 5.33 -17.98
C GLY A 210 14.51 5.78 -16.85
N LYS A 211 14.48 5.07 -15.72
CA LYS A 211 15.35 5.35 -14.55
C LYS A 211 15.59 4.06 -13.77
N LYS A 212 16.81 3.86 -13.29
CA LYS A 212 17.17 2.81 -12.31
C LYS A 212 17.79 3.50 -11.10
N ASP A 213 16.98 3.77 -10.09
CA ASP A 213 17.41 4.50 -8.89
C ASP A 213 17.07 3.66 -7.65
N ASP A 214 18.08 3.29 -6.92
CA ASP A 214 18.01 2.44 -5.72
C ASP A 214 17.91 3.26 -4.41
N THR A 215 17.66 4.56 -4.51
CA THR A 215 17.57 5.47 -3.35
C THR A 215 16.19 6.08 -3.19
N HIS A 216 15.60 6.57 -4.30
CA HIS A 216 14.33 7.29 -4.27
C HIS A 216 13.15 6.35 -4.52
N PHE A 217 12.02 6.63 -3.88
CA PHE A 217 10.88 5.75 -3.87
C PHE A 217 9.88 6.02 -4.99
N SER A 218 9.28 4.96 -5.49
CA SER A 218 7.98 4.98 -6.14
C SER A 218 6.89 5.37 -5.13
N GLU A 219 5.69 5.66 -5.60
CA GLU A 219 4.54 5.88 -4.71
C GLU A 219 4.29 4.66 -3.79
N TYR A 220 4.36 3.45 -4.34
CA TYR A 220 4.25 2.22 -3.55
C TYR A 220 5.32 2.14 -2.46
N GLY A 221 6.59 2.38 -2.81
CA GLY A 221 7.69 2.34 -1.85
C GLY A 221 7.54 3.38 -0.75
N ALA A 222 7.19 4.61 -1.10
CA ALA A 222 6.95 5.70 -0.15
C ALA A 222 5.81 5.36 0.83
N ALA A 223 4.72 4.74 0.35
CA ALA A 223 3.62 4.26 1.19
C ALA A 223 4.08 3.16 2.15
N GLN A 224 4.91 2.20 1.68
CA GLN A 224 5.46 1.15 2.54
C GLN A 224 6.33 1.75 3.67
N ILE A 225 7.20 2.73 3.36
CA ILE A 225 8.02 3.38 4.39
C ILE A 225 7.15 4.18 5.38
N ALA A 226 6.15 4.93 4.90
CA ALA A 226 5.21 5.63 5.78
C ALA A 226 4.47 4.65 6.72
N SER A 227 4.09 3.47 6.21
CA SER A 227 3.49 2.40 7.01
C SER A 227 4.44 1.86 8.09
N LEU A 228 5.75 1.72 7.80
CA LEU A 228 6.75 1.32 8.79
C LEU A 228 6.88 2.36 9.92
N VAL A 229 6.85 3.67 9.58
CA VAL A 229 6.83 4.75 10.57
C VAL A 229 5.63 4.60 11.50
N CYS A 230 4.44 4.37 10.95
CA CYS A 230 3.23 4.17 11.74
C CYS A 230 3.29 2.92 12.61
N ALA A 231 3.81 1.82 12.09
CA ALA A 231 3.96 0.58 12.85
C ALA A 231 4.88 0.77 14.07
N GLU A 232 6.02 1.44 13.90
CA GLU A 232 6.93 1.72 15.02
C GLU A 232 6.33 2.72 16.02
N ILE A 233 5.56 3.71 15.55
CA ILE A 233 4.82 4.62 16.44
C ILE A 233 3.80 3.83 17.29
N LEU A 234 3.04 2.93 16.69
CA LEU A 234 2.06 2.10 17.40
C LEU A 234 2.71 1.20 18.43
N GLU A 235 3.84 0.59 18.10
CA GLU A 235 4.53 -0.37 18.93
C GLU A 235 5.29 0.30 20.12
N LYS A 236 5.98 1.43 19.84
CA LYS A 236 7.00 1.97 20.74
C LYS A 236 6.68 3.36 21.32
N HIS A 237 5.74 4.09 20.72
CA HIS A 237 5.49 5.50 21.05
C HIS A 237 4.02 5.80 21.38
N PRO A 238 3.49 5.34 22.54
CA PRO A 238 2.08 5.50 22.90
C PRO A 238 1.59 6.96 22.86
N ALA A 239 2.44 7.91 23.22
CA ALA A 239 2.11 9.34 23.20
C ALA A 239 1.82 9.88 21.79
N LEU A 240 2.41 9.26 20.75
CA LEU A 240 2.20 9.58 19.34
C LEU A 240 1.07 8.76 18.72
N SER A 241 0.85 7.54 19.19
CA SER A 241 -0.14 6.62 18.62
C SER A 241 -1.56 7.18 18.60
N LYS A 242 -1.89 8.08 19.55
CA LYS A 242 -3.19 8.76 19.59
C LYS A 242 -3.46 9.67 18.38
N TYR A 243 -2.43 10.07 17.66
CA TYR A 243 -2.52 10.91 16.48
C TYR A 243 -2.58 10.12 15.16
N LEU A 244 -2.37 8.81 15.21
CA LEU A 244 -2.56 7.97 14.05
C LEU A 244 -4.05 7.74 13.80
N LEU A 245 -4.44 7.67 12.54
CA LEU A 245 -5.72 7.08 12.17
C LEU A 245 -5.70 5.65 12.70
N ARG A 246 -6.52 5.37 13.67
CA ARG A 246 -6.74 3.99 14.10
C ARG A 246 -7.28 3.28 12.87
N SER A 247 -6.55 2.26 12.40
CA SER A 247 -7.04 1.39 11.35
C SER A 247 -8.51 1.04 11.64
N ALA A 248 -9.32 0.95 10.63
CA ALA A 248 -10.78 0.81 10.66
C ALA A 248 -11.35 -0.28 11.61
N HIS A 249 -10.51 -1.04 12.30
CA HIS A 249 -10.92 -2.03 13.30
C HIS A 249 -11.54 -1.46 14.59
N LYS A 250 -11.57 -0.12 14.78
CA LYS A 250 -12.23 0.51 15.92
C LYS A 250 -12.99 1.81 15.61
N GLU A 251 -13.09 2.24 14.37
CA GLU A 251 -14.09 3.25 14.03
C GLU A 251 -15.46 2.60 14.20
N LYS A 252 -16.24 3.12 15.15
CA LYS A 252 -17.66 2.86 15.18
C LYS A 252 -18.23 3.55 13.93
N TYR A 253 -18.40 2.78 12.87
CA TYR A 253 -19.19 3.26 11.73
C TYR A 253 -20.59 3.64 12.26
N ALA A 254 -21.25 4.60 11.62
CA ALA A 254 -22.64 4.94 11.92
C ALA A 254 -23.60 3.76 11.67
N PHE A 255 -23.07 2.64 11.18
CA PHE A 255 -23.76 1.36 10.97
C PHE A 255 -22.82 0.21 11.40
N GLU A 256 -23.40 -0.91 11.78
CA GLU A 256 -22.64 -2.13 12.04
C GLU A 256 -22.05 -2.67 10.73
N LEU A 257 -20.72 -2.87 10.71
CA LEU A 257 -20.10 -3.57 9.58
C LEU A 257 -20.64 -5.00 9.50
N PRO A 258 -20.96 -5.49 8.29
CA PRO A 258 -21.39 -6.85 8.15
C PRO A 258 -20.30 -7.80 8.66
N LYS A 259 -20.68 -8.79 9.43
CA LYS A 259 -19.78 -9.83 9.90
C LYS A 259 -19.35 -10.67 8.70
N ILE A 260 -18.06 -10.61 8.39
CA ILE A 260 -17.49 -11.43 7.31
C ILE A 260 -17.21 -12.82 7.88
N TYR A 261 -17.79 -13.82 7.26
CA TYR A 261 -17.55 -15.22 7.59
C TYR A 261 -16.66 -15.82 6.50
N GLU A 262 -15.56 -16.45 6.92
CA GLU A 262 -14.78 -17.26 6.01
C GLU A 262 -15.56 -18.54 5.64
N PRO A 263 -15.58 -18.92 4.35
CA PRO A 263 -16.23 -20.17 3.95
C PRO A 263 -15.47 -21.37 4.48
N HIS A 264 -16.22 -22.36 4.98
CA HIS A 264 -15.68 -23.62 5.45
C HIS A 264 -16.28 -24.79 4.67
N PHE A 265 -15.42 -25.66 4.16
CA PHE A 265 -15.84 -26.78 3.32
C PHE A 265 -15.52 -28.10 3.95
N LYS A 266 -16.35 -29.12 3.62
CA LYS A 266 -16.00 -30.52 3.88
C LYS A 266 -14.74 -30.86 3.07
N LYS A 267 -13.93 -31.78 3.59
CA LYS A 267 -12.70 -32.23 2.94
C LYS A 267 -12.93 -33.28 1.84
N ASP A 268 -14.18 -33.70 1.62
CA ASP A 268 -14.53 -34.61 0.55
C ASP A 268 -14.20 -33.99 -0.81
N THR A 269 -13.44 -34.70 -1.63
CA THR A 269 -12.94 -34.21 -2.91
C THR A 269 -13.63 -34.92 -4.07
N PHE A 270 -14.16 -34.11 -4.99
CA PHE A 270 -14.84 -34.51 -6.22
C PHE A 270 -13.93 -34.14 -7.40
N ASN A 271 -13.10 -35.10 -7.84
CA ASN A 271 -12.21 -34.86 -8.98
C ASN A 271 -13.02 -34.90 -10.28
N VAL A 272 -12.95 -33.81 -11.08
CA VAL A 272 -13.73 -33.69 -12.33
C VAL A 272 -13.47 -34.82 -13.33
N VAL A 273 -12.29 -35.43 -13.31
CA VAL A 273 -11.95 -36.62 -14.14
C VAL A 273 -12.87 -37.80 -13.87
N ALA A 274 -13.24 -38.03 -12.61
CA ALA A 274 -14.18 -39.10 -12.22
C ALA A 274 -15.59 -38.84 -12.77
N PHE A 275 -15.90 -37.65 -13.20
CA PHE A 275 -17.17 -37.29 -13.81
C PHE A 275 -17.09 -37.18 -15.35
N GLY A 276 -15.98 -37.65 -15.95
CA GLY A 276 -15.81 -37.76 -17.38
C GLY A 276 -15.13 -36.54 -18.02
N ALA A 277 -14.51 -35.61 -17.23
CA ALA A 277 -13.77 -34.50 -17.78
C ALA A 277 -12.44 -34.97 -18.40
N VAL A 278 -12.08 -34.42 -19.55
CA VAL A 278 -10.87 -34.72 -20.33
C VAL A 278 -9.98 -33.46 -20.43
N LYS A 279 -8.69 -33.59 -20.09
CA LYS A 279 -7.73 -32.50 -19.97
C LYS A 279 -6.93 -32.20 -21.25
N ASP A 280 -7.57 -32.32 -22.42
CA ASP A 280 -6.94 -32.21 -23.73
C ASP A 280 -7.02 -30.80 -24.37
N GLY A 281 -7.76 -29.88 -23.75
CA GLY A 281 -7.99 -28.54 -24.27
C GLY A 281 -8.95 -28.46 -25.45
N ILE A 282 -9.55 -29.56 -25.86
CA ILE A 282 -10.44 -29.70 -27.04
C ILE A 282 -11.83 -30.19 -26.62
N THR A 283 -11.90 -31.19 -25.77
CA THR A 283 -13.16 -31.76 -25.28
C THR A 283 -13.89 -30.79 -24.37
N LEU A 284 -15.16 -30.53 -24.66
CA LEU A 284 -15.98 -29.61 -23.86
C LEU A 284 -16.42 -30.28 -22.54
N ASN A 285 -15.90 -29.79 -21.43
CA ASN A 285 -16.07 -30.38 -20.09
C ASN A 285 -17.21 -29.75 -19.26
N THR A 286 -18.05 -28.92 -19.86
CA THR A 286 -19.11 -28.18 -19.14
C THR A 286 -20.00 -29.10 -18.32
N VAL A 287 -20.46 -30.20 -18.90
CA VAL A 287 -21.34 -31.16 -18.24
C VAL A 287 -20.60 -31.88 -17.09
N ALA A 288 -19.40 -32.38 -17.34
CA ALA A 288 -18.60 -33.11 -16.33
C ALA A 288 -18.29 -32.22 -15.11
N ILE A 289 -17.82 -30.97 -15.32
CA ILE A 289 -17.50 -30.04 -14.24
C ILE A 289 -18.77 -29.73 -13.43
N ASN A 290 -19.86 -29.35 -14.09
CA ASN A 290 -21.10 -28.99 -13.40
C ASN A 290 -21.71 -30.21 -12.69
N THR A 291 -21.58 -31.46 -13.23
CA THR A 291 -22.00 -32.67 -12.54
C THR A 291 -21.20 -32.92 -11.26
N ALA A 292 -19.89 -32.69 -11.27
CA ALA A 292 -19.06 -32.77 -10.06
C ALA A 292 -19.50 -31.74 -9.00
N ILE A 293 -19.82 -30.51 -9.41
CA ILE A 293 -20.32 -29.46 -8.51
C ILE A 293 -21.67 -29.87 -7.89
N VAL A 294 -22.60 -30.38 -8.69
CA VAL A 294 -23.90 -30.84 -8.22
C VAL A 294 -23.74 -32.06 -7.26
N ALA A 295 -22.81 -32.95 -7.55
CA ALA A 295 -22.54 -34.09 -6.68
C ALA A 295 -21.99 -33.63 -5.31
N ALA A 296 -21.03 -32.71 -5.30
CA ALA A 296 -20.49 -32.11 -4.09
C ALA A 296 -21.59 -31.41 -3.28
N ASN A 297 -22.43 -30.61 -3.92
CA ASN A 297 -23.56 -29.92 -3.27
C ASN A 297 -24.55 -30.93 -2.65
N LYS A 298 -24.94 -32.01 -3.38
CA LYS A 298 -25.84 -33.09 -2.88
C LYS A 298 -25.25 -33.82 -1.69
N ALA A 299 -23.93 -33.97 -1.61
CA ALA A 299 -23.24 -34.58 -0.47
C ALA A 299 -23.18 -33.62 0.76
N GLY A 300 -23.79 -32.43 0.65
CA GLY A 300 -23.79 -31.38 1.69
C GLY A 300 -22.54 -30.54 1.71
N GLY A 301 -21.79 -30.48 0.59
CA GLY A 301 -20.60 -29.70 0.36
C GLY A 301 -19.35 -30.54 0.11
N GLY A 302 -18.30 -29.86 -0.37
CA GLY A 302 -16.99 -30.45 -0.65
C GLY A 302 -16.15 -29.67 -1.64
N ILE A 303 -15.00 -30.24 -1.98
CA ILE A 303 -14.01 -29.64 -2.85
C ILE A 303 -14.13 -30.25 -4.26
N VAL A 304 -14.54 -29.49 -5.24
CA VAL A 304 -14.49 -29.92 -6.65
C VAL A 304 -13.11 -29.60 -7.19
N HIS A 305 -12.33 -30.65 -7.47
CA HIS A 305 -10.93 -30.51 -7.83
C HIS A 305 -10.73 -30.63 -9.34
N ILE A 306 -10.07 -29.60 -9.93
CA ILE A 306 -9.62 -29.56 -11.33
C ILE A 306 -8.10 -29.78 -11.32
N PRO A 307 -7.59 -30.96 -11.73
CA PRO A 307 -6.15 -31.25 -11.76
C PRO A 307 -5.39 -30.43 -12.81
N ALA A 308 -4.06 -30.48 -12.77
CA ALA A 308 -3.20 -29.91 -13.81
C ALA A 308 -3.55 -30.44 -15.21
N GLY A 309 -3.66 -29.55 -16.19
CA GLY A 309 -4.02 -29.86 -17.58
C GLY A 309 -4.77 -28.73 -18.29
N LEU A 310 -5.18 -28.97 -19.54
CA LEU A 310 -5.95 -28.04 -20.36
C LEU A 310 -7.43 -28.43 -20.34
N TRP A 311 -8.29 -27.56 -19.85
CA TRP A 311 -9.71 -27.84 -19.64
C TRP A 311 -10.59 -26.87 -20.41
N LEU A 312 -11.05 -27.28 -21.62
CA LEU A 312 -12.04 -26.49 -22.34
C LEU A 312 -13.42 -26.68 -21.69
N THR A 313 -14.12 -25.61 -21.39
CA THR A 313 -15.46 -25.64 -20.77
C THR A 313 -16.36 -24.52 -21.25
N GLY A 314 -17.66 -24.66 -21.09
CA GLY A 314 -18.64 -23.59 -21.09
C GLY A 314 -18.88 -23.08 -19.65
N PRO A 315 -20.06 -22.49 -19.39
CA PRO A 315 -20.37 -21.89 -18.09
C PRO A 315 -20.30 -22.89 -16.93
N ILE A 316 -19.66 -22.48 -15.85
CA ILE A 316 -19.61 -23.19 -14.56
C ILE A 316 -20.60 -22.53 -13.60
N VAL A 317 -21.42 -23.32 -12.93
CA VAL A 317 -22.42 -22.87 -11.96
C VAL A 317 -22.08 -23.40 -10.57
N LEU A 318 -21.73 -22.52 -9.64
CA LEU A 318 -21.44 -22.90 -8.26
C LEU A 318 -22.74 -23.05 -7.46
N HIS A 319 -22.76 -24.04 -6.59
CA HIS A 319 -23.83 -24.34 -5.65
C HIS A 319 -23.36 -24.22 -4.20
N ASN A 320 -24.30 -24.20 -3.25
CA ASN A 320 -24.01 -24.08 -1.82
C ASN A 320 -22.96 -25.07 -1.33
N ASN A 321 -22.10 -24.61 -0.44
CA ASN A 321 -21.08 -25.39 0.25
C ASN A 321 -20.02 -26.03 -0.66
N VAL A 322 -19.80 -25.48 -1.86
CA VAL A 322 -18.83 -26.01 -2.82
C VAL A 322 -17.63 -25.09 -2.95
N GLU A 323 -16.45 -25.65 -2.79
CA GLU A 323 -15.17 -25.08 -3.16
C GLU A 323 -14.76 -25.58 -4.54
N LEU A 324 -14.56 -24.69 -5.51
CA LEU A 324 -13.95 -25.02 -6.80
C LEU A 324 -12.45 -24.80 -6.70
N ASN A 325 -11.70 -25.89 -6.61
CA ASN A 325 -10.26 -25.86 -6.44
C ASN A 325 -9.54 -26.23 -7.73
N THR A 326 -8.54 -25.42 -8.13
CA THR A 326 -7.73 -25.65 -9.33
C THR A 326 -6.27 -25.89 -8.95
N GLU A 327 -5.72 -27.02 -9.38
CA GLU A 327 -4.32 -27.37 -9.12
C GLU A 327 -3.37 -26.41 -9.88
N LYS A 328 -2.16 -26.26 -9.35
CA LYS A 328 -1.08 -25.57 -10.08
C LYS A 328 -0.83 -26.28 -11.43
N GLY A 329 -0.91 -25.51 -12.52
CA GLY A 329 -0.81 -26.04 -13.88
C GLY A 329 -2.15 -26.41 -14.53
N ALA A 330 -3.27 -26.22 -13.84
CA ALA A 330 -4.59 -26.27 -14.48
C ALA A 330 -4.84 -24.98 -15.26
N LEU A 331 -5.19 -25.07 -16.53
CA LEU A 331 -5.67 -23.98 -17.36
C LEU A 331 -7.11 -24.28 -17.82
N VAL A 332 -8.05 -23.58 -17.20
CA VAL A 332 -9.47 -23.68 -17.54
C VAL A 332 -9.79 -22.64 -18.59
N ILE A 333 -10.12 -23.09 -19.80
CA ILE A 333 -10.37 -22.24 -20.99
C ILE A 333 -11.87 -22.25 -21.23
N PHE A 334 -12.50 -21.09 -21.20
CA PHE A 334 -13.90 -20.93 -21.55
C PHE A 334 -14.07 -20.85 -23.06
N THR A 335 -14.96 -21.69 -23.60
CA THR A 335 -15.21 -21.75 -25.03
C THR A 335 -15.68 -20.41 -25.58
N LYS A 336 -15.24 -20.08 -26.81
CA LYS A 336 -15.69 -18.90 -27.55
C LYS A 336 -17.02 -19.11 -28.28
N ASP A 337 -17.52 -20.34 -28.28
CA ASP A 337 -18.83 -20.66 -28.87
C ASP A 337 -19.94 -20.09 -27.97
N ARG A 338 -20.58 -19.03 -28.48
CA ARG A 338 -21.64 -18.32 -27.77
C ARG A 338 -22.90 -19.15 -27.57
N SER A 339 -23.13 -20.18 -28.37
CA SER A 339 -24.27 -21.08 -28.21
C SER A 339 -24.25 -21.88 -26.94
N GLN A 340 -23.05 -22.03 -26.32
CA GLN A 340 -22.84 -22.69 -25.04
C GLN A 340 -23.24 -21.84 -23.82
N TYR A 341 -23.61 -20.57 -24.04
CA TYR A 341 -23.95 -19.63 -22.96
C TYR A 341 -25.43 -19.24 -23.04
N PRO A 342 -26.31 -19.89 -22.27
CA PRO A 342 -27.72 -19.59 -22.28
C PRO A 342 -27.98 -18.16 -21.86
N LEU A 343 -29.02 -17.57 -22.45
CA LEU A 343 -29.48 -16.22 -22.06
C LEU A 343 -30.15 -16.27 -20.69
N LYS A 344 -29.78 -15.37 -19.82
CA LYS A 344 -30.33 -15.18 -18.47
C LYS A 344 -30.90 -13.76 -18.35
N ALA A 345 -31.98 -13.62 -17.61
CA ALA A 345 -32.46 -12.31 -17.20
C ALA A 345 -31.39 -11.63 -16.34
N ALA A 346 -31.06 -10.41 -16.66
CA ALA A 346 -30.04 -9.61 -15.97
C ALA A 346 -30.43 -8.13 -15.98
N SER A 347 -29.90 -7.39 -15.02
CA SER A 347 -29.96 -5.91 -15.02
C SER A 347 -28.56 -5.36 -15.26
N PHE A 348 -28.46 -4.37 -16.13
CA PHE A 348 -27.20 -3.66 -16.39
C PHE A 348 -27.48 -2.15 -16.42
N GLU A 349 -26.80 -1.43 -15.54
CA GLU A 349 -26.98 0.02 -15.39
C GLU A 349 -28.46 0.42 -15.17
N GLY A 350 -29.22 -0.43 -14.45
CA GLY A 350 -30.65 -0.21 -14.18
C GLY A 350 -31.61 -0.60 -15.32
N VAL A 351 -31.10 -1.15 -16.44
CA VAL A 351 -31.92 -1.63 -17.56
C VAL A 351 -32.03 -3.14 -17.51
N GLU A 352 -33.26 -3.66 -17.49
CA GLU A 352 -33.51 -5.11 -17.63
C GLU A 352 -33.18 -5.58 -19.04
N ALA A 353 -32.41 -6.67 -19.13
CA ALA A 353 -31.97 -7.25 -20.39
C ALA A 353 -31.76 -8.76 -20.27
N ALA A 354 -31.81 -9.48 -21.39
CA ALA A 354 -31.31 -10.84 -21.49
C ALA A 354 -29.83 -10.80 -21.87
N ARG A 355 -29.00 -11.49 -21.10
CA ARG A 355 -27.56 -11.57 -21.33
C ARG A 355 -27.06 -13.00 -21.32
N CYS A 356 -25.99 -13.27 -22.03
CA CYS A 356 -25.28 -14.55 -21.93
C CYS A 356 -24.87 -14.79 -20.48
N GLN A 357 -25.06 -16.03 -20.02
CA GLN A 357 -24.60 -16.46 -18.71
C GLN A 357 -23.09 -16.20 -18.58
N SER A 358 -22.67 -15.73 -17.41
CA SER A 358 -21.24 -15.53 -17.14
C SER A 358 -20.47 -16.86 -17.17
N PRO A 359 -19.18 -16.85 -17.54
CA PRO A 359 -18.33 -18.04 -17.50
C PRO A 359 -18.35 -18.77 -16.16
N ILE A 360 -18.37 -18.04 -15.05
CA ILE A 360 -18.60 -18.58 -13.72
C ILE A 360 -19.75 -17.79 -13.09
N SER A 361 -20.72 -18.48 -12.54
CA SER A 361 -21.87 -17.85 -11.90
C SER A 361 -22.35 -18.62 -10.68
N ALA A 362 -23.05 -17.90 -9.80
CA ALA A 362 -23.75 -18.46 -8.65
C ALA A 362 -25.00 -17.62 -8.40
N THR A 363 -26.12 -18.26 -8.06
CA THR A 363 -27.37 -17.56 -7.73
C THR A 363 -27.86 -18.04 -6.39
N ASN A 364 -28.05 -17.12 -5.44
CA ASN A 364 -28.49 -17.40 -4.08
C ASN A 364 -27.65 -18.48 -3.38
N ALA A 365 -26.36 -18.60 -3.76
CA ALA A 365 -25.47 -19.58 -3.20
C ALA A 365 -24.73 -19.02 -1.98
N VAL A 366 -24.60 -19.85 -0.96
CA VAL A 366 -23.87 -19.53 0.28
C VAL A 366 -22.72 -20.52 0.49
N ASN A 367 -21.66 -20.05 1.17
CA ASN A 367 -20.49 -20.84 1.49
C ASN A 367 -19.85 -21.45 0.22
N ILE A 368 -19.43 -20.57 -0.70
CA ILE A 368 -18.76 -20.93 -1.96
C ILE A 368 -17.39 -20.28 -2.04
N ALA A 369 -16.45 -20.93 -2.69
CA ALA A 369 -15.13 -20.36 -2.98
C ALA A 369 -14.56 -20.88 -4.31
N ILE A 370 -13.63 -20.10 -4.86
CA ILE A 370 -12.72 -20.52 -5.94
C ILE A 370 -11.32 -20.42 -5.36
N THR A 371 -10.57 -21.51 -5.37
CA THR A 371 -9.27 -21.62 -4.73
C THR A 371 -8.23 -22.30 -5.63
N GLY A 372 -7.00 -22.41 -5.12
CA GLY A 372 -5.91 -23.08 -5.82
C GLY A 372 -5.03 -22.12 -6.62
N GLN A 373 -4.22 -22.67 -7.52
CA GLN A 373 -3.19 -21.94 -8.28
C GLN A 373 -3.36 -22.08 -9.80
N GLY A 374 -4.49 -22.61 -10.27
CA GLY A 374 -4.83 -22.69 -11.68
C GLY A 374 -5.20 -21.35 -12.29
N ILE A 375 -5.32 -21.32 -13.60
CA ILE A 375 -5.64 -20.14 -14.39
C ILE A 375 -7.01 -20.33 -15.04
N PHE A 376 -7.87 -19.32 -14.98
CA PHE A 376 -9.11 -19.23 -15.73
C PHE A 376 -8.95 -18.22 -16.87
N ASN A 377 -9.12 -18.71 -18.11
CA ASN A 377 -9.08 -17.89 -19.31
C ASN A 377 -10.50 -17.75 -19.89
N GLY A 378 -11.11 -16.59 -19.68
CA GLY A 378 -12.47 -16.29 -20.13
C GLY A 378 -12.61 -15.99 -21.63
N GLY A 379 -11.53 -16.00 -22.41
CA GLY A 379 -11.57 -15.71 -23.85
C GLY A 379 -12.17 -14.34 -24.18
N GLY A 380 -11.91 -13.33 -23.35
CA GLY A 380 -12.58 -12.02 -23.37
C GLY A 380 -12.50 -11.28 -24.70
N GLU A 381 -11.52 -11.60 -25.53
CA GLU A 381 -11.37 -11.07 -26.90
C GLU A 381 -12.55 -11.44 -27.81
N ALA A 382 -13.14 -12.60 -27.63
CA ALA A 382 -14.30 -13.07 -28.43
C ALA A 382 -15.62 -12.36 -28.06
N TRP A 383 -15.67 -11.71 -26.89
CA TRP A 383 -16.85 -11.06 -26.34
C TRP A 383 -16.87 -9.55 -26.52
N ARG A 384 -15.76 -8.96 -26.97
CA ARG A 384 -15.66 -7.52 -27.16
C ARG A 384 -16.02 -7.16 -28.59
N PRO A 385 -16.92 -6.20 -28.81
CA PRO A 385 -17.16 -5.67 -30.16
C PRO A 385 -15.90 -4.99 -30.66
N LEU A 386 -15.58 -5.22 -31.92
CA LEU A 386 -14.54 -4.51 -32.64
C LEU A 386 -14.90 -3.02 -32.65
N LYS A 387 -13.96 -2.15 -32.27
CA LYS A 387 -14.16 -0.69 -32.27
C LYS A 387 -13.34 -0.09 -33.42
N LYS A 388 -13.93 0.80 -34.20
CA LYS A 388 -13.28 1.47 -35.35
C LYS A 388 -11.93 2.08 -35.00
N GLY A 389 -11.78 2.68 -33.81
CA GLY A 389 -10.51 3.26 -33.34
C GLY A 389 -9.42 2.27 -32.94
N LYS A 390 -9.65 0.95 -33.05
CA LYS A 390 -8.68 -0.10 -32.70
C LYS A 390 -8.21 -0.93 -33.89
N VAL A 391 -8.65 -0.59 -35.09
CA VAL A 391 -8.36 -1.28 -36.36
C VAL A 391 -8.05 -0.25 -37.44
N THR A 392 -7.36 -0.68 -38.47
CA THR A 392 -7.14 0.13 -39.67
C THR A 392 -8.46 0.31 -40.45
N GLU A 393 -8.52 1.31 -41.32
CA GLU A 393 -9.70 1.49 -42.19
C GLU A 393 -10.01 0.29 -43.08
N THR A 394 -8.98 -0.45 -43.49
CA THR A 394 -9.12 -1.67 -44.32
C THR A 394 -9.71 -2.83 -43.51
N GLU A 395 -9.33 -2.97 -42.21
CA GLU A 395 -9.87 -4.01 -41.31
C GLU A 395 -11.29 -3.69 -40.83
N TRP A 396 -11.72 -2.42 -40.89
CA TRP A 396 -13.06 -2.00 -40.50
C TRP A 396 -14.10 -2.21 -41.58
N LYS A 397 -13.71 -2.15 -42.86
CA LYS A 397 -14.58 -2.43 -44.02
C LYS A 397 -14.83 -3.92 -44.18
#